data_ec35d5517c5d02ce8dba124cd9c4de0a
#
_entry.id   ec35d5517c5d02ce8dba124cd9c4de0a
#
_cell.length_a   1.000
_cell.length_b   1.000
_cell.length_c   1.000
_cell.angle_alpha   90.00
_cell.angle_beta   90.00
_cell.angle_gamma   90.00
#
_symmetry.space_group_name_H-M   'P 1'
#
loop_
_entity.id
_entity.type
_entity.pdbx_description
1 polymer ?
#
loop_
_entity_poly.entity_id
_entity_poly.type
_entity_poly.pdbx_seq_one_letter_code
_entity_poly.pdbx_strand_id
1 'polypeptide(L)'
;MAELYMARTCKWGVLRVVGGDVWNHSGDVLITPANNRLSGREGLDAQIHAKAGQELTDVTRNICLDMRKINAPPCAVTKNVVTEPFNLASNFKHIIHVVGPDCRRPNQDEARRTLLPETYNNLFATLSEMDVRSVVSPPLSMGIFAYPHREGARLTLEIILGLLDGEEDPGFSEYTIVVKERNFISNMRTVYRETEDQLPGIDTTSA
;
A
#
# COMPACT_ATOMS: atom_id res chain seq x y z
N MET A 1 5.80 -13.23 17.05
CA MET A 1 6.49 -12.69 15.87
C MET A 1 5.54 -12.82 14.69
N ALA A 2 5.52 -11.84 13.77
CA ALA A 2 4.75 -11.95 12.53
C ALA A 2 5.33 -13.08 11.67
N GLU A 3 4.47 -13.84 11.00
CA GLU A 3 4.91 -14.89 10.07
C GLU A 3 5.48 -14.25 8.81
N LEU A 4 6.69 -14.62 8.42
CA LEU A 4 7.31 -14.18 7.18
C LEU A 4 6.94 -15.12 6.05
N TYR A 5 6.31 -14.61 4.99
CA TYR A 5 5.91 -15.39 3.81
C TYR A 5 6.91 -15.27 2.66
N MET A 6 7.57 -14.12 2.54
CA MET A 6 8.53 -13.82 1.50
C MET A 6 9.44 -12.68 1.95
N ALA A 7 10.73 -12.75 1.61
CA ALA A 7 11.66 -11.64 1.66
C ALA A 7 12.53 -11.67 0.41
N ARG A 8 12.74 -10.51 -0.21
CA ARG A 8 13.58 -10.38 -1.39
C ARG A 8 14.44 -9.14 -1.29
N THR A 9 15.76 -9.33 -1.36
CA THR A 9 16.75 -8.25 -1.27
C THR A 9 17.16 -7.81 -2.66
N CYS A 10 17.05 -6.54 -2.92
CA CYS A 10 17.39 -5.85 -4.16
C CYS A 10 18.54 -4.87 -3.93
N LYS A 11 18.97 -4.20 -5.00
CA LYS A 11 20.05 -3.21 -4.98
C LYS A 11 19.87 -2.12 -3.93
N TRP A 12 18.67 -1.56 -3.81
CA TRP A 12 18.36 -0.42 -2.96
C TRP A 12 17.65 -0.78 -1.66
N GLY A 13 17.21 -2.01 -1.51
CA GLY A 13 16.48 -2.38 -0.31
C GLY A 13 15.82 -3.75 -0.35
N VAL A 14 14.86 -3.95 0.55
CA VAL A 14 14.21 -5.25 0.74
C VAL A 14 12.69 -5.11 0.68
N LEU A 15 12.05 -6.02 -0.05
CA LEU A 15 10.61 -6.26 0.04
C LEU A 15 10.35 -7.46 0.94
N ARG A 16 9.44 -7.28 1.91
CA ARG A 16 8.94 -8.38 2.77
C ARG A 16 7.43 -8.52 2.62
N VAL A 17 6.93 -9.75 2.68
CA VAL A 17 5.51 -10.06 2.84
C VAL A 17 5.34 -10.81 4.15
N VAL A 18 4.58 -10.24 5.07
CA VAL A 18 4.41 -10.75 6.44
C VAL A 18 2.95 -10.85 6.82
N GLY A 19 2.66 -11.71 7.81
CA GLY A 19 1.31 -11.85 8.38
C GLY A 19 1.02 -10.85 9.48
N GLY A 20 -0.24 -10.50 9.67
CA GLY A 20 -0.70 -9.74 10.83
C GLY A 20 -1.59 -8.55 10.52
N ASP A 21 -1.70 -7.66 11.49
CA ASP A 21 -2.40 -6.39 11.36
C ASP A 21 -1.38 -5.26 11.13
N VAL A 22 -1.61 -4.40 10.16
CA VAL A 22 -0.66 -3.34 9.74
C VAL A 22 -0.24 -2.41 10.89
N TRP A 23 -1.14 -2.09 11.80
CA TRP A 23 -0.87 -1.22 12.96
C TRP A 23 0.00 -1.87 14.05
N ASN A 24 0.25 -3.17 14.00
CA ASN A 24 1.15 -3.89 14.90
C ASN A 24 2.60 -3.95 14.39
N HIS A 25 2.85 -3.41 13.21
CA HIS A 25 4.18 -3.24 12.64
C HIS A 25 4.70 -1.83 12.92
N SER A 26 5.96 -1.60 12.62
CA SER A 26 6.61 -0.29 12.75
C SER A 26 7.32 0.07 11.46
N GLY A 27 7.35 1.36 11.15
CA GLY A 27 8.01 1.93 9.98
C GLY A 27 7.86 3.44 9.98
N ASP A 28 8.45 4.11 9.00
CA ASP A 28 8.26 5.55 8.88
C ASP A 28 6.85 5.88 8.37
N VAL A 29 6.33 5.06 7.45
CA VAL A 29 5.05 5.30 6.79
C VAL A 29 4.13 4.08 6.93
N LEU A 30 2.87 4.33 7.31
CA LEU A 30 1.76 3.41 7.17
C LEU A 30 0.89 3.79 5.98
N ILE A 31 0.69 2.87 5.04
CA ILE A 31 -0.25 3.05 3.94
C ILE A 31 -1.65 2.59 4.37
N THR A 32 -2.68 3.40 4.11
CA THR A 32 -4.08 3.00 4.24
C THR A 32 -4.80 2.98 2.89
N PRO A 33 -5.55 1.90 2.58
CA PRO A 33 -6.28 1.76 1.33
C PRO A 33 -7.59 2.55 1.41
N ALA A 34 -7.52 3.84 1.10
CA ALA A 34 -8.62 4.79 1.22
C ALA A 34 -9.56 4.76 0.00
N ASN A 35 -10.75 5.32 0.16
CA ASN A 35 -11.63 5.69 -0.93
C ASN A 35 -11.46 7.17 -1.31
N ASN A 36 -12.00 7.58 -2.45
CA ASN A 36 -11.87 8.95 -2.97
C ASN A 36 -12.51 10.04 -2.09
N ARG A 37 -13.27 9.65 -1.07
CA ARG A 37 -13.88 10.55 -0.07
C ARG A 37 -13.06 10.63 1.21
N LEU A 38 -11.98 9.84 1.35
CA LEU A 38 -11.18 9.71 2.57
C LEU A 38 -12.06 9.45 3.82
N SER A 39 -13.12 8.65 3.65
CA SER A 39 -14.17 8.55 4.65
C SER A 39 -13.78 7.76 5.91
N GLY A 40 -12.79 6.88 5.84
CA GLY A 40 -12.37 6.02 6.95
C GLY A 40 -13.50 5.14 7.50
N ARG A 41 -14.46 4.71 6.65
CA ARG A 41 -15.67 4.01 7.11
C ARG A 41 -15.80 2.57 6.68
N GLU A 42 -14.90 2.09 5.83
CA GLU A 42 -15.00 0.76 5.24
C GLU A 42 -13.67 0.00 5.31
N GLY A 43 -13.76 -1.30 5.51
CA GLY A 43 -12.65 -2.24 5.43
C GLY A 43 -11.48 -1.93 6.36
N LEU A 44 -10.28 -2.08 5.85
CA LEU A 44 -9.04 -1.85 6.61
C LEU A 44 -8.85 -0.36 6.93
N ASP A 45 -9.25 0.54 6.04
CA ASP A 45 -9.18 1.99 6.27
C ASP A 45 -9.96 2.41 7.53
N ALA A 46 -11.16 1.83 7.74
CA ALA A 46 -11.93 2.08 8.96
C ALA A 46 -11.22 1.59 10.23
N GLN A 47 -10.53 0.46 10.15
CA GLN A 47 -9.77 -0.08 11.29
C GLN A 47 -8.55 0.79 11.61
N ILE A 48 -7.84 1.27 10.59
CA ILE A 48 -6.70 2.20 10.76
C ILE A 48 -7.20 3.51 11.36
N HIS A 49 -8.31 4.10 10.88
CA HIS A 49 -8.91 5.28 11.47
C HIS A 49 -9.27 5.08 12.96
N ALA A 50 -9.87 3.93 13.30
CA ALA A 50 -10.19 3.60 14.69
C ALA A 50 -8.95 3.50 15.59
N LYS A 51 -7.83 3.00 15.07
CA LYS A 51 -6.55 2.91 15.78
C LYS A 51 -5.83 4.25 15.89
N ALA A 52 -5.83 5.05 14.82
CA ALA A 52 -5.23 6.37 14.79
C ALA A 52 -6.01 7.41 15.63
N GLY A 53 -7.30 7.16 15.85
CA GLY A 53 -8.15 8.00 16.72
C GLY A 53 -8.98 9.04 15.96
N GLN A 54 -9.76 9.79 16.74
CA GLN A 54 -10.73 10.75 16.21
C GLN A 54 -10.07 11.88 15.42
N GLU A 55 -8.87 12.28 15.80
CA GLU A 55 -8.13 13.36 15.13
C GLU A 55 -7.87 13.07 13.65
N LEU A 56 -7.53 11.83 13.29
CA LEU A 56 -7.37 11.44 11.89
C LEU A 56 -8.69 11.61 11.12
N THR A 57 -9.80 11.19 11.71
CA THR A 57 -11.13 11.33 11.10
C THR A 57 -11.52 12.81 10.93
N ASP A 58 -11.16 13.66 11.87
CA ASP A 58 -11.43 15.11 11.79
C ASP A 58 -10.59 15.77 10.70
N VAL A 59 -9.32 15.42 10.58
CA VAL A 59 -8.44 15.91 9.51
C VAL A 59 -8.95 15.50 8.12
N THR A 60 -9.26 14.23 7.90
CA THR A 60 -9.77 13.76 6.60
C THR A 60 -11.14 14.36 6.28
N ARG A 61 -11.99 14.58 7.27
CA ARG A 61 -13.27 15.29 7.10
C ARG A 61 -13.07 16.75 6.68
N ASN A 62 -12.10 17.45 7.26
CA ASN A 62 -11.78 18.83 6.89
C ASN A 62 -11.27 18.90 5.45
N ILE A 63 -10.39 18.00 5.01
CA ILE A 63 -9.98 17.87 3.60
C ILE A 63 -11.21 17.69 2.70
N CYS A 64 -12.15 16.82 3.09
CA CYS A 64 -13.39 16.64 2.34
C CYS A 64 -14.23 17.92 2.22
N LEU A 65 -14.31 18.70 3.28
CA LEU A 65 -15.08 19.96 3.29
C LEU A 65 -14.42 21.02 2.40
N ASP A 66 -13.11 21.11 2.43
CA ASP A 66 -12.37 22.09 1.62
C ASP A 66 -12.43 21.74 0.13
N MET A 67 -12.28 20.47 -0.22
CA MET A 67 -12.38 20.04 -1.62
C MET A 67 -13.79 20.19 -2.20
N ARG A 68 -14.83 20.04 -1.37
CA ARG A 68 -16.22 20.35 -1.79
C ARG A 68 -16.42 21.79 -2.21
N LYS A 69 -15.74 22.76 -1.59
CA LYS A 69 -15.84 24.18 -1.94
C LYS A 69 -15.40 24.45 -3.38
N ILE A 70 -14.50 23.62 -3.91
CA ILE A 70 -13.98 23.72 -5.28
C ILE A 70 -14.54 22.63 -6.21
N ASN A 71 -15.57 21.91 -5.76
CA ASN A 71 -16.23 20.82 -6.50
C ASN A 71 -15.24 19.72 -6.99
N ALA A 72 -14.25 19.37 -6.16
CA ALA A 72 -13.27 18.33 -6.44
C ALA A 72 -13.39 17.15 -5.45
N PRO A 73 -12.98 15.93 -5.83
CA PRO A 73 -12.88 14.82 -4.89
C PRO A 73 -11.78 15.08 -3.87
N PRO A 74 -11.96 14.68 -2.60
CA PRO A 74 -10.93 14.78 -1.57
C PRO A 74 -9.59 14.14 -1.96
N CYS A 75 -9.65 13.00 -2.61
CA CYS A 75 -8.51 12.33 -3.22
C CYS A 75 -8.98 11.59 -4.47
N ALA A 76 -8.43 11.90 -5.63
CA ALA A 76 -8.79 11.21 -6.87
C ALA A 76 -8.21 9.78 -6.88
N VAL A 77 -8.79 8.92 -7.73
CA VAL A 77 -8.22 7.58 -8.00
C VAL A 77 -6.78 7.74 -8.50
N THR A 78 -5.89 6.86 -8.10
CA THR A 78 -4.44 6.86 -8.27
C THR A 78 -3.66 7.86 -7.42
N LYS A 79 -4.32 8.79 -6.73
CA LYS A 79 -3.68 9.80 -5.90
C LYS A 79 -3.63 9.39 -4.43
N ASN A 80 -2.88 10.17 -3.67
CA ASN A 80 -2.71 9.94 -2.24
C ASN A 80 -2.69 11.26 -1.45
N VAL A 81 -2.91 11.14 -0.14
CA VAL A 81 -2.88 12.26 0.82
C VAL A 81 -2.07 11.80 2.04
N VAL A 82 -1.16 12.66 2.49
CA VAL A 82 -0.32 12.41 3.68
C VAL A 82 -0.96 13.08 4.90
N THR A 83 -1.00 12.36 6.02
CA THR A 83 -1.45 12.88 7.32
C THR A 83 -0.50 12.47 8.44
N GLU A 84 -0.64 13.12 9.60
CA GLU A 84 0.00 12.68 10.83
C GLU A 84 -0.54 11.31 11.29
N PRO A 85 0.22 10.53 12.03
CA PRO A 85 -0.17 9.20 12.50
C PRO A 85 -1.03 9.22 13.78
N PHE A 86 -1.12 10.34 14.50
CA PHE A 86 -1.88 10.53 15.73
C PHE A 86 -1.59 9.43 16.78
N ASN A 87 -2.58 8.64 17.20
CA ASN A 87 -2.38 7.57 18.19
C ASN A 87 -1.44 6.43 17.72
N LEU A 88 -1.08 6.41 16.44
CA LEU A 88 -0.10 5.46 15.89
C LEU A 88 1.32 6.04 15.84
N ALA A 89 1.58 7.21 16.44
CA ALA A 89 2.89 7.89 16.45
C ALA A 89 4.01 7.11 17.13
N SER A 90 3.70 6.13 17.98
CA SER A 90 4.70 5.21 18.53
C SER A 90 5.31 4.26 17.49
N ASN A 91 4.60 4.01 16.40
CA ASN A 91 4.96 3.03 15.38
C ASN A 91 5.28 3.65 14.02
N PHE A 92 4.69 4.83 13.72
CA PHE A 92 4.79 5.47 12.41
C PHE A 92 5.02 6.97 12.54
N LYS A 93 5.66 7.58 11.55
CA LYS A 93 5.81 9.04 11.43
C LYS A 93 4.66 9.64 10.61
N HIS A 94 4.14 8.90 9.62
CA HIS A 94 3.10 9.38 8.70
C HIS A 94 2.12 8.27 8.35
N ILE A 95 0.89 8.68 7.99
CA ILE A 95 -0.09 7.83 7.29
C ILE A 95 -0.27 8.39 5.89
N ILE A 96 -0.19 7.53 4.86
CA ILE A 96 -0.52 7.90 3.47
C ILE A 96 -1.80 7.20 3.06
N HIS A 97 -2.82 7.98 2.77
CA HIS A 97 -4.12 7.52 2.27
C HIS A 97 -4.03 7.36 0.76
N VAL A 98 -4.04 6.13 0.27
CA VAL A 98 -3.88 5.80 -1.15
C VAL A 98 -5.22 5.35 -1.74
N VAL A 99 -5.65 5.98 -2.82
CA VAL A 99 -6.87 5.63 -3.53
C VAL A 99 -6.53 4.84 -4.79
N GLY A 100 -6.62 3.53 -4.70
CA GLY A 100 -6.43 2.64 -5.84
C GLY A 100 -7.72 2.42 -6.66
N PRO A 101 -7.64 1.66 -7.77
CA PRO A 101 -8.80 1.35 -8.61
C PRO A 101 -9.85 0.51 -7.89
N ASP A 102 -11.13 0.87 -8.09
CA ASP A 102 -12.29 0.10 -7.65
C ASP A 102 -12.75 -0.84 -8.77
N CYS A 103 -12.53 -2.14 -8.59
CA CYS A 103 -12.78 -3.17 -9.60
C CYS A 103 -14.10 -3.93 -9.40
N ARG A 104 -15.01 -3.45 -8.57
CA ARG A 104 -16.31 -4.09 -8.31
C ARG A 104 -17.27 -4.04 -9.50
N ARG A 105 -17.05 -3.13 -10.44
CA ARG A 105 -17.89 -3.01 -11.64
C ARG A 105 -17.34 -3.86 -12.78
N PRO A 106 -18.18 -4.57 -13.55
CA PRO A 106 -17.75 -5.31 -14.73
C PRO A 106 -17.20 -4.38 -15.82
N ASN A 107 -16.41 -4.93 -16.75
CA ASN A 107 -15.83 -4.24 -17.91
C ASN A 107 -14.80 -3.14 -17.61
N GLN A 108 -14.01 -3.29 -16.55
CA GLN A 108 -12.93 -2.34 -16.20
C GLN A 108 -11.52 -2.95 -16.33
N ASP A 109 -11.34 -4.00 -17.12
CA ASP A 109 -10.09 -4.76 -17.19
C ASP A 109 -8.91 -3.92 -17.67
N GLU A 110 -9.11 -3.09 -18.68
CA GLU A 110 -8.07 -2.18 -19.18
C GLU A 110 -7.74 -1.07 -18.18
N ALA A 111 -8.76 -0.46 -17.60
CA ALA A 111 -8.59 0.54 -16.54
C ALA A 111 -7.83 -0.02 -15.33
N ARG A 112 -8.09 -1.28 -14.92
CA ARG A 112 -7.37 -1.94 -13.83
C ARG A 112 -5.89 -2.03 -14.11
N ARG A 113 -5.50 -2.52 -15.30
CA ARG A 113 -4.10 -2.75 -15.66
C ARG A 113 -3.26 -1.49 -15.71
N THR A 114 -3.86 -0.34 -15.95
CA THR A 114 -3.18 0.96 -15.99
C THR A 114 -3.23 1.68 -14.65
N LEU A 115 -4.37 1.65 -13.94
CA LEU A 115 -4.59 2.43 -12.72
C LEU A 115 -3.84 1.90 -11.50
N LEU A 116 -3.64 0.59 -11.34
CA LEU A 116 -2.87 0.07 -10.21
C LEU A 116 -1.38 0.42 -10.32
N PRO A 117 -0.71 0.24 -11.48
CA PRO A 117 0.65 0.75 -11.66
C PRO A 117 0.76 2.26 -11.46
N GLU A 118 -0.18 3.06 -11.99
CA GLU A 118 -0.20 4.50 -11.76
C GLU A 118 -0.36 4.87 -10.27
N THR A 119 -1.17 4.10 -9.53
CA THR A 119 -1.32 4.27 -8.08
C THR A 119 0.01 4.10 -7.36
N TYR A 120 0.76 3.05 -7.68
CA TYR A 120 2.09 2.83 -7.12
C TYR A 120 3.09 3.91 -7.53
N ASN A 121 3.11 4.32 -8.80
CA ASN A 121 4.00 5.38 -9.28
C ASN A 121 3.76 6.71 -8.54
N ASN A 122 2.50 7.10 -8.35
CA ASN A 122 2.16 8.29 -7.58
C ASN A 122 2.52 8.16 -6.09
N LEU A 123 2.38 6.98 -5.50
CA LEU A 123 2.82 6.70 -4.14
C LEU A 123 4.34 6.83 -4.02
N PHE A 124 5.10 6.25 -4.93
CA PHE A 124 6.56 6.32 -4.92
C PHE A 124 7.08 7.74 -5.14
N ALA A 125 6.45 8.51 -6.02
CA ALA A 125 6.75 9.94 -6.17
C ALA A 125 6.56 10.71 -4.84
N THR A 126 5.48 10.43 -4.11
CA THR A 126 5.27 11.01 -2.78
C THR A 126 6.34 10.59 -1.79
N LEU A 127 6.68 9.29 -1.74
CA LEU A 127 7.70 8.77 -0.83
C LEU A 127 9.09 9.34 -1.11
N SER A 128 9.46 9.55 -2.38
CA SER A 128 10.75 10.13 -2.76
C SER A 128 10.94 11.59 -2.35
N GLU A 129 9.84 12.32 -2.13
CA GLU A 129 9.84 13.70 -1.63
C GLU A 129 9.88 13.77 -0.09
N MET A 130 9.74 12.62 0.60
CA MET A 130 9.71 12.52 2.05
C MET A 130 11.04 11.96 2.58
N ASP A 131 11.46 12.39 3.78
CA ASP A 131 12.60 11.78 4.49
C ASP A 131 12.15 10.52 5.24
N VAL A 132 11.89 9.45 4.48
CA VAL A 132 11.40 8.16 4.99
C VAL A 132 12.20 7.02 4.39
N ARG A 133 12.38 5.94 5.16
CA ARG A 133 13.16 4.77 4.74
C ARG A 133 12.34 3.48 4.73
N SER A 134 11.30 3.40 5.54
CA SER A 134 10.52 2.18 5.73
C SER A 134 9.02 2.41 5.54
N VAL A 135 8.41 1.55 4.73
CA VAL A 135 7.00 1.59 4.36
C VAL A 135 6.30 0.31 4.81
N VAL A 136 5.18 0.45 5.48
CA VAL A 136 4.27 -0.65 5.83
C VAL A 136 2.96 -0.45 5.08
N SER A 137 2.57 -1.43 4.28
CA SER A 137 1.43 -1.34 3.37
C SER A 137 0.59 -2.61 3.40
N PRO A 138 -0.73 -2.53 3.34
CA PRO A 138 -1.54 -3.66 2.91
C PRO A 138 -1.44 -3.81 1.38
N PRO A 139 -1.91 -4.93 0.82
CA PRO A 139 -2.16 -5.05 -0.62
C PRO A 139 -3.18 -3.99 -1.08
N LEU A 140 -2.82 -3.19 -2.10
CA LEU A 140 -3.68 -2.11 -2.58
C LEU A 140 -4.79 -2.63 -3.48
N SER A 141 -6.01 -2.11 -3.34
CA SER A 141 -7.22 -2.42 -4.12
C SER A 141 -7.74 -3.86 -4.01
N MET A 142 -7.08 -4.75 -3.28
CA MET A 142 -7.40 -6.19 -3.24
C MET A 142 -8.37 -6.61 -2.13
N GLY A 143 -8.82 -5.67 -1.31
CA GLY A 143 -9.91 -5.87 -0.35
C GLY A 143 -11.28 -5.51 -0.95
N ILE A 144 -11.95 -4.52 -0.39
CA ILE A 144 -13.31 -4.08 -0.81
C ILE A 144 -13.37 -3.72 -2.30
N PHE A 145 -12.30 -3.14 -2.87
CA PHE A 145 -12.24 -2.76 -4.29
C PHE A 145 -12.08 -3.95 -5.24
N ALA A 146 -11.95 -5.15 -4.72
CA ALA A 146 -12.04 -6.42 -5.44
C ALA A 146 -11.11 -6.54 -6.66
N TYR A 147 -9.91 -5.94 -6.62
CA TYR A 147 -8.89 -6.21 -7.62
C TYR A 147 -8.53 -7.71 -7.57
N PRO A 148 -8.43 -8.42 -8.71
CA PRO A 148 -8.14 -9.84 -8.72
C PRO A 148 -6.82 -10.16 -8.01
N HIS A 149 -6.85 -11.00 -6.97
CA HIS A 149 -5.73 -11.21 -6.06
C HIS A 149 -4.46 -11.69 -6.77
N ARG A 150 -4.60 -12.61 -7.73
CA ARG A 150 -3.46 -13.19 -8.45
C ARG A 150 -2.78 -12.16 -9.36
N GLU A 151 -3.56 -11.40 -10.13
CA GLU A 151 -3.06 -10.33 -10.98
C GLU A 151 -2.46 -9.19 -10.15
N GLY A 152 -3.16 -8.77 -9.10
CA GLY A 152 -2.70 -7.73 -8.19
C GLY A 152 -1.42 -8.11 -7.44
N ALA A 153 -1.31 -9.35 -6.96
CA ALA A 153 -0.10 -9.86 -6.33
C ALA A 153 1.10 -9.82 -7.28
N ARG A 154 0.91 -10.27 -8.53
CA ARG A 154 1.95 -10.24 -9.55
C ARG A 154 2.43 -8.81 -9.85
N LEU A 155 1.50 -7.92 -10.17
CA LEU A 155 1.81 -6.51 -10.46
C LEU A 155 2.50 -5.83 -9.26
N THR A 156 2.04 -6.07 -8.05
CA THR A 156 2.63 -5.50 -6.83
C THR A 156 4.09 -5.95 -6.67
N LEU A 157 4.38 -7.23 -6.84
CA LEU A 157 5.75 -7.75 -6.77
C LEU A 157 6.63 -7.15 -7.87
N GLU A 158 6.17 -7.20 -9.12
CA GLU A 158 6.92 -6.68 -10.28
C GLU A 158 7.24 -5.18 -10.11
N ILE A 159 6.27 -4.38 -9.68
CA ILE A 159 6.41 -2.92 -9.53
C ILE A 159 7.37 -2.57 -8.39
N ILE A 160 7.18 -3.15 -7.19
CA ILE A 160 7.99 -2.79 -6.03
C ILE A 160 9.43 -3.32 -6.19
N LEU A 161 9.59 -4.56 -6.62
CA LEU A 161 10.92 -5.14 -6.84
C LEU A 161 11.65 -4.47 -8.00
N GLY A 162 10.94 -4.15 -9.09
CA GLY A 162 11.51 -3.39 -10.20
C GLY A 162 12.02 -2.01 -9.79
N LEU A 163 11.33 -1.34 -8.86
CA LEU A 163 11.76 -0.07 -8.31
C LEU A 163 12.99 -0.25 -7.39
N LEU A 164 12.96 -1.23 -6.46
CA LEU A 164 14.04 -1.48 -5.50
C LEU A 164 15.33 -2.01 -6.17
N ASP A 165 15.23 -2.55 -7.38
CA ASP A 165 16.38 -3.07 -8.15
C ASP A 165 16.73 -2.20 -9.37
N GLY A 166 16.03 -1.06 -9.53
CA GLY A 166 16.18 -0.13 -10.63
C GLY A 166 17.52 0.61 -10.66
N GLU A 167 17.67 1.52 -11.62
CA GLU A 167 18.91 2.29 -11.79
C GLU A 167 19.08 3.35 -10.71
N GLU A 168 18.00 4.01 -10.30
CA GLU A 168 17.97 5.12 -9.35
C GLU A 168 17.53 4.66 -7.96
N ASP A 169 18.08 5.32 -6.92
CA ASP A 169 17.64 5.13 -5.52
C ASP A 169 16.21 5.65 -5.36
N PRO A 170 15.26 4.80 -4.94
CA PRO A 170 13.86 5.22 -4.77
C PRO A 170 13.62 6.10 -3.54
N GLY A 171 14.63 6.37 -2.72
CA GLY A 171 14.53 7.18 -1.51
C GLY A 171 14.06 6.40 -0.27
N PHE A 172 13.69 5.13 -0.41
CA PHE A 172 13.37 4.24 0.71
C PHE A 172 14.01 2.86 0.50
N SER A 173 14.29 2.14 1.59
CA SER A 173 15.02 0.87 1.55
C SER A 173 14.25 -0.34 2.10
N GLU A 174 13.11 -0.13 2.73
CA GLU A 174 12.29 -1.21 3.27
C GLU A 174 10.82 -1.04 2.86
N TYR A 175 10.28 -2.05 2.19
CA TYR A 175 8.85 -2.12 1.89
C TYR A 175 8.28 -3.41 2.47
N THR A 176 7.33 -3.30 3.40
CA THR A 176 6.69 -4.45 4.04
C THR A 176 5.21 -4.49 3.67
N ILE A 177 4.82 -5.54 2.96
CA ILE A 177 3.41 -5.85 2.69
C ILE A 177 2.89 -6.70 3.83
N VAL A 178 1.88 -6.21 4.54
CA VAL A 178 1.24 -6.92 5.65
C VAL A 178 -0.07 -7.50 5.18
N VAL A 179 -0.23 -8.82 5.33
CA VAL A 179 -1.39 -9.57 4.85
C VAL A 179 -2.04 -10.35 5.98
N LYS A 180 -3.37 -10.39 6.00
CA LYS A 180 -4.16 -11.12 6.99
C LYS A 180 -5.06 -12.17 6.35
N GLU A 181 -5.56 -11.92 5.15
CA GLU A 181 -6.51 -12.76 4.47
C GLU A 181 -5.85 -13.99 3.84
N ARG A 182 -6.29 -15.19 4.23
CA ARG A 182 -5.73 -16.47 3.76
C ARG A 182 -5.75 -16.60 2.23
N ASN A 183 -6.81 -16.14 1.58
CA ASN A 183 -6.93 -16.20 0.12
C ASN A 183 -5.87 -15.34 -0.57
N PHE A 184 -5.59 -14.16 -0.04
CA PHE A 184 -4.53 -13.31 -0.59
C PHE A 184 -3.15 -13.95 -0.37
N ILE A 185 -2.88 -14.45 0.84
CA ILE A 185 -1.63 -15.15 1.17
C ILE A 185 -1.39 -16.32 0.21
N SER A 186 -2.42 -17.16 -0.03
CA SER A 186 -2.33 -18.28 -0.95
C SER A 186 -2.00 -17.84 -2.38
N ASN A 187 -2.69 -16.82 -2.89
CA ASN A 187 -2.43 -16.27 -4.22
C ASN A 187 -1.04 -15.66 -4.34
N MET A 188 -0.60 -14.89 -3.35
CA MET A 188 0.73 -14.29 -3.31
C MET A 188 1.83 -15.36 -3.36
N ARG A 189 1.72 -16.40 -2.54
CA ARG A 189 2.69 -17.51 -2.52
C ARG A 189 2.71 -18.28 -3.85
N THR A 190 1.56 -18.48 -4.47
CA THR A 190 1.47 -19.14 -5.78
C THR A 190 2.14 -18.30 -6.86
N VAL A 191 1.79 -17.02 -6.94
CA VAL A 191 2.39 -16.08 -7.90
C VAL A 191 3.90 -16.00 -7.69
N TYR A 192 4.36 -15.87 -6.44
CA TYR A 192 5.78 -15.79 -6.14
C TYR A 192 6.54 -17.02 -6.68
N ARG A 193 6.07 -18.23 -6.40
CA ARG A 193 6.69 -19.47 -6.91
C ARG A 193 6.72 -19.56 -8.44
N GLU A 194 5.67 -19.05 -9.10
CA GLU A 194 5.57 -19.08 -10.57
C GLU A 194 6.45 -18.05 -11.26
N THR A 195 6.84 -16.99 -10.56
CA THR A 195 7.57 -15.85 -11.12
C THR A 195 8.93 -15.63 -10.47
N GLU A 196 9.32 -16.44 -9.50
CA GLU A 196 10.52 -16.26 -8.69
C GLU A 196 11.79 -16.04 -9.53
N ASP A 197 11.98 -16.85 -10.56
CA ASP A 197 13.16 -16.77 -11.46
C ASP A 197 13.15 -15.51 -12.36
N GLN A 198 12.02 -14.84 -12.46
CA GLN A 198 11.83 -13.63 -13.31
C GLN A 198 11.87 -12.35 -12.49
N LEU A 199 11.71 -12.43 -11.16
CA LEU A 199 11.69 -11.27 -10.27
C LEU A 199 13.11 -10.78 -9.96
N PRO A 200 13.33 -9.45 -9.91
CA PRO A 200 14.58 -8.86 -9.50
C PRO A 200 14.99 -9.23 -8.07
N GLY A 201 16.29 -9.09 -7.76
CA GLY A 201 16.83 -9.31 -6.43
C GLY A 201 17.04 -10.79 -6.08
N ILE A 202 17.38 -11.04 -4.83
CA ILE A 202 17.71 -12.38 -4.29
C ILE A 202 16.70 -12.74 -3.21
N ASP A 203 16.16 -13.96 -3.25
CA ASP A 203 15.32 -14.50 -2.16
C ASP A 203 16.13 -14.63 -0.87
N THR A 204 15.66 -14.01 0.18
CA THR A 204 16.23 -14.01 1.53
C THR A 204 15.22 -14.47 2.59
N THR A 205 14.14 -15.16 2.17
CA THR A 205 13.04 -15.61 3.05
C THR A 205 13.53 -16.54 4.16
N SER A 206 14.58 -17.30 3.90
CA SER A 206 15.14 -18.28 4.84
C SER A 206 16.43 -17.79 5.55
N ALA A 207 16.81 -16.54 5.35
CA ALA A 207 18.03 -15.97 5.90
C ALA A 207 17.86 -15.43 7.34
#